data_f4bc8a973d7146da2fc5104906ce91b1
#
_entry.id   f4bc8a973d7146da2fc5104906ce91b1
#
_cell.length_a   1.000
_cell.length_b   1.000
_cell.length_c   1.000
_cell.angle_alpha   90.00
_cell.angle_beta   90.00
_cell.angle_gamma   90.00
#
_symmetry.space_group_name_H-M   'P 1'
#
loop_
_entity.id
_entity.type
_entity.pdbx_description
1 polymer ?
#
loop_
_entity_poly.entity_id
_entity_poly.type
_entity_poly.pdbx_seq_one_letter_code
_entity_poly.pdbx_strand_id
1 'polypeptide(L)'
;MCSSGQISESEQLQLLEKLEVVRISGRDKRGRKVLRIIGRYFPSRLVTAEALKKYLEVKIFPKLSRKPFTVVYLHTGVQRSDNFPGISSLRSVYDAIPANVKDNLQAVYFVHPGLQARLFLATFGRFLFSGGLYGKLKYISRLDYLWEHIRRHEVEIPEFVTDHDEDLEDRPMMDYGIESDHPRAHTAIMDSPVSTYSMRCIS
;
A
#
# COMPACT_ATOMS: atom_id res chain seq x y z
N MET A 1 -25.16 -18.15 -20.51
CA MET A 1 -24.63 -16.77 -20.44
C MET A 1 -24.92 -16.29 -19.03
N CYS A 2 -23.97 -16.45 -18.09
CA CYS A 2 -24.10 -15.94 -16.73
C CYS A 2 -23.81 -14.44 -16.80
N SER A 3 -24.83 -13.61 -16.60
CA SER A 3 -24.70 -12.20 -16.34
C SER A 3 -23.87 -12.05 -15.05
N SER A 4 -22.62 -11.65 -15.19
CA SER A 4 -21.79 -11.23 -14.06
C SER A 4 -22.50 -10.01 -13.45
N GLY A 5 -23.16 -10.20 -12.31
CA GLY A 5 -23.92 -9.17 -11.63
C GLY A 5 -23.01 -8.01 -11.27
N GLN A 6 -22.98 -7.01 -12.12
CA GLN A 6 -22.34 -5.75 -11.84
C GLN A 6 -23.15 -5.08 -10.74
N ILE A 7 -22.59 -4.94 -9.56
CA ILE A 7 -23.24 -4.27 -8.43
C ILE A 7 -23.54 -2.81 -8.81
N SER A 8 -24.66 -2.27 -8.35
CA SER A 8 -25.07 -0.89 -8.64
C SER A 8 -24.03 0.12 -8.15
N GLU A 9 -24.02 1.31 -8.73
CA GLU A 9 -23.10 2.39 -8.31
C GLU A 9 -23.25 2.70 -6.81
N SER A 10 -24.48 2.73 -6.30
CA SER A 10 -24.75 2.97 -4.89
C SER A 10 -24.14 1.88 -3.98
N GLU A 11 -24.23 0.62 -4.39
CA GLU A 11 -23.60 -0.49 -3.66
C GLU A 11 -22.07 -0.40 -3.71
N GLN A 12 -21.49 0.02 -4.85
CA GLN A 12 -20.04 0.25 -4.95
C GLN A 12 -19.56 1.35 -3.99
N LEU A 13 -20.31 2.45 -3.88
CA LEU A 13 -20.00 3.54 -2.94
C LEU A 13 -20.08 3.07 -1.48
N GLN A 14 -21.13 2.31 -1.14
CA GLN A 14 -21.28 1.72 0.20
C GLN A 14 -20.16 0.72 0.51
N LEU A 15 -19.73 -0.07 -0.47
CA LEU A 15 -18.63 -1.01 -0.33
C LEU A 15 -17.31 -0.29 -0.02
N LEU A 16 -16.99 0.78 -0.76
CA LEU A 16 -15.79 1.60 -0.50
C LEU A 16 -15.81 2.22 0.92
N GLU A 17 -16.97 2.67 1.37
CA GLU A 17 -17.14 3.22 2.72
C GLU A 17 -16.99 2.15 3.80
N LYS A 18 -17.63 0.99 3.62
CA LYS A 18 -17.57 -0.14 4.55
C LYS A 18 -16.17 -0.73 4.69
N LEU A 19 -15.44 -0.84 3.59
CA LEU A 19 -14.06 -1.35 3.58
C LEU A 19 -13.03 -0.32 4.05
N GLU A 20 -13.43 0.93 4.23
CA GLU A 20 -12.54 2.04 4.63
C GLU A 20 -11.26 2.14 3.78
N VAL A 21 -11.39 1.85 2.48
CA VAL A 21 -10.27 1.87 1.53
C VAL A 21 -9.55 3.21 1.57
N VAL A 22 -10.32 4.29 1.63
CA VAL A 22 -9.84 5.68 1.67
C VAL A 22 -10.49 6.40 2.85
N ARG A 23 -9.68 6.81 3.83
CA ARG A 23 -10.15 7.48 5.04
C ARG A 23 -9.21 8.60 5.46
N ILE A 24 -9.79 9.71 5.94
CA ILE A 24 -9.00 10.74 6.63
C ILE A 24 -8.84 10.31 8.08
N SER A 25 -7.59 10.03 8.48
CA SER A 25 -7.24 9.50 9.80
C SER A 25 -6.05 10.25 10.37
N GLY A 26 -6.26 10.94 11.46
CA GLY A 26 -5.20 11.59 12.22
C GLY A 26 -4.49 12.77 11.53
N ARG A 27 -3.32 13.10 12.08
CA ARG A 27 -2.47 14.19 11.62
C ARG A 27 -1.01 13.76 11.56
N ASP A 28 -0.27 14.40 10.67
CA ASP A 28 1.18 14.28 10.64
C ASP A 28 1.85 15.12 11.76
N LYS A 29 3.16 15.01 11.89
CA LYS A 29 3.91 15.77 12.91
C LYS A 29 3.84 17.30 12.73
N ARG A 30 3.48 17.76 11.52
CA ARG A 30 3.27 19.17 11.21
C ARG A 30 1.81 19.62 11.40
N GLY A 31 0.95 18.75 11.93
CA GLY A 31 -0.46 19.03 12.19
C GLY A 31 -1.38 18.95 10.96
N ARG A 32 -0.88 18.51 9.79
CA ARG A 32 -1.64 18.38 8.55
C ARG A 32 -2.48 17.10 8.59
N LYS A 33 -3.66 17.13 7.96
CA LYS A 33 -4.51 15.94 7.85
C LYS A 33 -3.78 14.83 7.09
N VAL A 34 -4.01 13.60 7.52
CA VAL A 34 -3.53 12.40 6.81
C VAL A 34 -4.68 11.72 6.11
N LEU A 35 -4.55 11.52 4.80
CA LEU A 35 -5.41 10.64 4.02
C LEU A 35 -4.77 9.26 3.97
N ARG A 36 -5.37 8.29 4.69
CA ARG A 36 -4.96 6.88 4.66
C ARG A 36 -5.65 6.16 3.50
N ILE A 37 -4.89 5.41 2.73
CA ILE A 37 -5.39 4.55 1.65
C ILE A 37 -4.82 3.15 1.88
N ILE A 38 -5.68 2.13 1.92
CA ILE A 38 -5.29 0.74 2.08
C ILE A 38 -5.50 0.03 0.75
N GLY A 39 -4.41 -0.20 0.01
CA GLY A 39 -4.46 -0.78 -1.32
C GLY A 39 -5.08 -2.18 -1.35
N ARG A 40 -4.74 -3.03 -0.39
CA ARG A 40 -5.27 -4.41 -0.26
C ARG A 40 -6.80 -4.46 -0.10
N TYR A 41 -7.42 -3.42 0.43
CA TYR A 41 -8.87 -3.38 0.62
C TYR A 41 -9.63 -2.91 -0.63
N PHE A 42 -8.94 -2.43 -1.66
CA PHE A 42 -9.58 -1.99 -2.88
C PHE A 42 -10.07 -3.18 -3.74
N PRO A 43 -11.38 -3.38 -3.91
CA PRO A 43 -11.93 -4.50 -4.66
C PRO A 43 -12.02 -4.15 -6.15
N SER A 44 -10.92 -4.23 -6.88
CA SER A 44 -10.81 -3.74 -8.25
C SER A 44 -11.75 -4.43 -9.26
N ARG A 45 -12.25 -5.62 -8.91
CA ARG A 45 -13.21 -6.38 -9.74
C ARG A 45 -14.65 -5.92 -9.55
N LEU A 46 -14.96 -5.25 -8.44
CA LEU A 46 -16.31 -4.85 -8.06
C LEU A 46 -16.55 -3.35 -8.19
N VAL A 47 -15.48 -2.54 -8.10
CA VAL A 47 -15.56 -1.09 -8.09
C VAL A 47 -14.97 -0.52 -9.37
N THR A 48 -15.79 0.26 -10.08
CA THR A 48 -15.36 0.97 -11.29
C THR A 48 -14.58 2.25 -10.97
N ALA A 49 -13.83 2.75 -11.95
CA ALA A 49 -13.13 4.03 -11.81
C ALA A 49 -14.11 5.20 -11.58
N GLU A 50 -15.29 5.14 -12.19
CA GLU A 50 -16.34 6.15 -12.07
C GLU A 50 -16.90 6.18 -10.64
N ALA A 51 -17.21 5.02 -10.06
CA ALA A 51 -17.67 4.93 -8.68
C ALA A 51 -16.62 5.44 -7.69
N LEU A 52 -15.33 5.09 -7.92
CA LEU A 52 -14.23 5.59 -7.09
C LEU A 52 -14.10 7.12 -7.20
N LYS A 53 -14.17 7.70 -8.41
CA LYS A 53 -14.16 9.17 -8.60
C LYS A 53 -15.29 9.82 -7.82
N LYS A 54 -16.50 9.35 -8.00
CA LYS A 54 -17.69 9.89 -7.31
C LYS A 54 -17.56 9.80 -5.80
N TYR A 55 -17.04 8.68 -5.28
CA TYR A 55 -16.77 8.53 -3.86
C TYR A 55 -15.78 9.60 -3.35
N LEU A 56 -14.66 9.80 -4.07
CA LEU A 56 -13.66 10.78 -3.71
C LEU A 56 -14.21 12.22 -3.78
N GLU A 57 -14.97 12.54 -4.81
CA GLU A 57 -15.60 13.86 -5.00
C GLU A 57 -16.59 14.20 -3.89
N VAL A 58 -17.42 13.26 -3.49
CA VAL A 58 -18.47 13.49 -2.49
C VAL A 58 -17.93 13.42 -1.06
N LYS A 59 -17.08 12.45 -0.75
CA LYS A 59 -16.69 12.14 0.64
C LYS A 59 -15.33 12.68 1.06
N ILE A 60 -14.39 12.83 0.12
CA ILE A 60 -12.96 13.06 0.44
C ILE A 60 -12.51 14.48 0.05
N PHE A 61 -12.66 14.87 -1.20
CA PHE A 61 -12.13 16.14 -1.70
C PHE A 61 -12.65 17.39 -0.96
N PRO A 62 -13.93 17.49 -0.57
CA PRO A 62 -14.40 18.66 0.19
C PRO A 62 -13.68 18.86 1.52
N LYS A 63 -13.17 17.76 2.11
CA LYS A 63 -12.45 17.78 3.38
C LYS A 63 -10.96 18.16 3.23
N LEU A 64 -10.41 18.05 2.01
CA LEU A 64 -8.98 18.26 1.69
C LEU A 64 -8.72 19.53 0.88
N SER A 65 -9.73 20.14 0.30
CA SER A 65 -9.60 21.27 -0.63
C SER A 65 -9.10 22.57 -0.01
N ARG A 66 -9.14 22.72 1.33
CA ARG A 66 -8.90 24.00 2.01
C ARG A 66 -7.57 24.08 2.76
N LYS A 67 -6.93 22.98 3.05
CA LYS A 67 -5.71 22.93 3.90
C LYS A 67 -4.73 21.89 3.37
N PRO A 68 -3.43 22.12 3.58
CA PRO A 68 -2.41 21.13 3.25
C PRO A 68 -2.67 19.79 3.94
N PHE A 69 -2.40 18.70 3.21
CA PHE A 69 -2.54 17.34 3.71
C PHE A 69 -1.42 16.43 3.19
N THR A 70 -1.32 15.27 3.78
CA THR A 70 -0.42 14.18 3.38
C THR A 70 -1.21 12.91 3.09
N VAL A 71 -0.66 12.06 2.22
CA VAL A 71 -1.23 10.75 1.92
C VAL A 71 -0.33 9.66 2.51
N VAL A 72 -0.91 8.66 3.14
CA VAL A 72 -0.27 7.39 3.51
C VAL A 72 -0.95 6.30 2.71
N TYR A 73 -0.24 5.73 1.76
CA TYR A 73 -0.70 4.61 0.96
C TYR A 73 -0.03 3.32 1.43
N LEU A 74 -0.83 2.41 1.97
CA LEU A 74 -0.39 1.10 2.45
C LEU A 74 -0.48 0.09 1.29
N HIS A 75 0.68 -0.31 0.77
CA HIS A 75 0.79 -1.23 -0.36
C HIS A 75 0.94 -2.69 0.06
N THR A 76 1.10 -2.92 1.35
CA THR A 76 1.27 -4.26 1.92
C THR A 76 0.20 -5.23 1.44
N GLY A 77 0.63 -6.38 0.90
CA GLY A 77 -0.27 -7.44 0.46
C GLY A 77 -1.18 -7.08 -0.72
N VAL A 78 -0.88 -6.02 -1.48
CA VAL A 78 -1.62 -5.67 -2.69
C VAL A 78 -1.33 -6.69 -3.78
N GLN A 79 -2.38 -7.33 -4.29
CA GLN A 79 -2.34 -8.25 -5.40
C GLN A 79 -2.85 -7.57 -6.67
N ARG A 80 -2.06 -7.66 -7.75
CA ARG A 80 -2.40 -7.01 -9.02
C ARG A 80 -3.73 -7.48 -9.59
N SER A 81 -4.06 -8.76 -9.45
CA SER A 81 -5.31 -9.36 -9.93
C SER A 81 -6.56 -8.84 -9.24
N ASP A 82 -6.46 -8.49 -7.95
CA ASP A 82 -7.62 -8.23 -7.10
C ASP A 82 -7.74 -6.78 -6.64
N ASN A 83 -6.61 -6.09 -6.51
CA ASN A 83 -6.57 -4.75 -5.91
C ASN A 83 -6.11 -3.66 -6.86
N PHE A 84 -5.66 -4.00 -8.08
CA PHE A 84 -5.16 -3.00 -9.03
C PHE A 84 -6.20 -2.69 -10.11
N PRO A 85 -6.71 -1.45 -10.16
CA PRO A 85 -7.79 -1.08 -11.10
C PRO A 85 -7.32 -0.90 -12.57
N GLY A 86 -6.03 -1.07 -12.82
CA GLY A 86 -5.43 -0.81 -14.13
C GLY A 86 -4.92 0.62 -14.29
N ILE A 87 -3.99 0.79 -15.25
CA ILE A 87 -3.30 2.07 -15.49
C ILE A 87 -4.28 3.16 -15.95
N SER A 88 -5.18 2.82 -16.86
CA SER A 88 -6.16 3.77 -17.41
C SER A 88 -7.10 4.28 -16.33
N SER A 89 -7.57 3.39 -15.44
CA SER A 89 -8.43 3.75 -14.30
C SER A 89 -7.70 4.65 -13.32
N LEU A 90 -6.45 4.32 -12.96
CA LEU A 90 -5.63 5.18 -12.09
C LEU A 90 -5.42 6.57 -12.68
N ARG A 91 -5.10 6.63 -13.97
CA ARG A 91 -4.94 7.91 -14.69
C ARG A 91 -6.23 8.71 -14.67
N SER A 92 -7.35 8.07 -14.99
CA SER A 92 -8.66 8.69 -15.01
C SER A 92 -9.08 9.24 -13.64
N VAL A 93 -8.79 8.49 -12.56
CA VAL A 93 -9.04 8.96 -11.17
C VAL A 93 -8.12 10.12 -10.82
N TYR A 94 -6.84 10.05 -11.19
CA TYR A 94 -5.89 11.14 -10.91
C TYR A 94 -6.25 12.44 -11.64
N ASP A 95 -6.66 12.34 -12.90
CA ASP A 95 -7.06 13.51 -13.70
C ASP A 95 -8.32 14.18 -13.13
N ALA A 96 -9.22 13.41 -12.53
CA ALA A 96 -10.44 13.92 -11.88
C ALA A 96 -10.17 14.66 -10.55
N ILE A 97 -8.97 14.55 -9.96
CA ILE A 97 -8.65 15.28 -8.72
C ILE A 97 -8.60 16.78 -9.00
N PRO A 98 -9.39 17.61 -8.30
CA PRO A 98 -9.38 19.07 -8.47
C PRO A 98 -7.99 19.69 -8.25
N ALA A 99 -7.66 20.76 -8.98
CA ALA A 99 -6.36 21.41 -8.89
C ALA A 99 -6.02 21.85 -7.46
N ASN A 100 -6.97 22.47 -6.77
CA ASN A 100 -6.78 22.90 -5.38
C ASN A 100 -6.50 21.74 -4.40
N VAL A 101 -6.99 20.53 -4.68
CA VAL A 101 -6.64 19.34 -3.88
C VAL A 101 -5.23 18.87 -4.22
N LYS A 102 -4.84 18.86 -5.50
CA LYS A 102 -3.47 18.52 -5.94
C LYS A 102 -2.43 19.50 -5.35
N ASP A 103 -2.75 20.78 -5.32
CA ASP A 103 -1.86 21.83 -4.80
C ASP A 103 -1.67 21.70 -3.28
N ASN A 104 -2.71 21.34 -2.55
CA ASN A 104 -2.66 21.12 -1.11
C ASN A 104 -1.92 19.84 -0.69
N LEU A 105 -1.69 18.90 -1.60
CA LEU A 105 -0.94 17.69 -1.31
C LEU A 105 0.54 17.99 -1.08
N GLN A 106 1.08 17.61 0.07
CA GLN A 106 2.46 17.91 0.47
C GLN A 106 3.40 16.71 0.30
N ALA A 107 2.94 15.52 0.64
CA ALA A 107 3.71 14.29 0.52
C ALA A 107 2.80 13.08 0.35
N VAL A 108 3.32 12.07 -0.34
CA VAL A 108 2.72 10.74 -0.43
C VAL A 108 3.73 9.74 0.12
N TYR A 109 3.41 9.14 1.25
CA TYR A 109 4.18 8.07 1.86
C TYR A 109 3.67 6.73 1.33
N PHE A 110 4.48 6.08 0.52
CA PHE A 110 4.18 4.79 -0.09
C PHE A 110 4.84 3.69 0.75
N VAL A 111 4.02 3.01 1.56
CA VAL A 111 4.49 2.06 2.57
C VAL A 111 4.55 0.66 1.98
N HIS A 112 5.64 -0.06 2.26
CA HIS A 112 5.98 -1.41 1.79
C HIS A 112 5.83 -1.57 0.27
N PRO A 113 6.47 -0.69 -0.54
CA PRO A 113 6.47 -0.84 -1.98
C PRO A 113 7.41 -1.98 -2.37
N GLY A 114 6.88 -3.14 -2.73
CA GLY A 114 7.68 -4.21 -3.29
C GLY A 114 8.38 -3.78 -4.59
N LEU A 115 9.37 -4.56 -5.04
CA LEU A 115 10.19 -4.25 -6.22
C LEU A 115 9.34 -3.95 -7.47
N GLN A 116 8.28 -4.73 -7.71
CA GLN A 116 7.39 -4.53 -8.86
C GLN A 116 6.71 -3.16 -8.85
N ALA A 117 6.23 -2.71 -7.68
CA ALA A 117 5.59 -1.42 -7.54
C ALA A 117 6.59 -0.26 -7.72
N ARG A 118 7.82 -0.41 -7.23
CA ARG A 118 8.90 0.57 -7.42
C ARG A 118 9.28 0.70 -8.90
N LEU A 119 9.47 -0.42 -9.59
CA LEU A 119 9.76 -0.44 -11.04
C LEU A 119 8.62 0.15 -11.86
N PHE A 120 7.38 -0.20 -11.52
CA PHE A 120 6.20 0.35 -12.17
C PHE A 120 6.14 1.88 -12.04
N LEU A 121 6.32 2.41 -10.83
CA LEU A 121 6.31 3.85 -10.61
C LEU A 121 7.51 4.57 -11.21
N ALA A 122 8.69 3.94 -11.22
CA ALA A 122 9.87 4.50 -11.88
C ALA A 122 9.67 4.63 -13.41
N THR A 123 8.97 3.66 -14.01
CA THR A 123 8.74 3.63 -15.46
C THR A 123 7.55 4.49 -15.88
N PHE A 124 6.42 4.32 -15.21
CA PHE A 124 5.13 4.91 -15.60
C PHE A 124 4.70 6.10 -14.74
N GLY A 125 5.33 6.31 -13.58
CA GLY A 125 4.89 7.33 -12.62
C GLY A 125 4.84 8.74 -13.20
N ARG A 126 5.78 9.11 -14.07
CA ARG A 126 5.80 10.43 -14.73
C ARG A 126 4.65 10.61 -15.72
N PHE A 127 4.21 9.52 -16.36
CA PHE A 127 3.08 9.56 -17.28
C PHE A 127 1.74 9.55 -16.55
N LEU A 128 1.67 8.82 -15.43
CA LEU A 128 0.45 8.70 -14.63
C LEU A 128 0.16 9.97 -13.84
N PHE A 129 1.21 10.59 -13.30
CA PHE A 129 1.10 11.68 -12.35
C PHE A 129 1.79 12.95 -12.89
N SER A 130 1.03 13.76 -13.61
CA SER A 130 1.45 15.10 -14.01
C SER A 130 1.45 16.08 -12.81
N GLY A 131 2.21 17.17 -12.92
CA GLY A 131 2.10 18.27 -11.96
C GLY A 131 2.81 18.08 -10.62
N GLY A 132 3.98 17.43 -10.61
CA GLY A 132 4.85 17.40 -9.44
C GLY A 132 4.50 16.39 -8.35
N LEU A 133 3.46 15.55 -8.55
CA LEU A 133 3.13 14.49 -7.58
C LEU A 133 4.29 13.52 -7.40
N TYR A 134 4.98 13.19 -8.49
CA TYR A 134 6.13 12.29 -8.44
C TYR A 134 7.24 12.79 -7.49
N GLY A 135 7.49 14.08 -7.45
CA GLY A 135 8.44 14.71 -6.52
C GLY A 135 7.98 14.70 -5.06
N LYS A 136 6.68 14.48 -4.80
CA LYS A 136 6.12 14.37 -3.45
C LYS A 136 6.06 12.93 -2.95
N LEU A 137 6.38 11.93 -3.79
CA LEU A 137 6.35 10.51 -3.47
C LEU A 137 7.59 10.11 -2.67
N LYS A 138 7.38 9.46 -1.53
CA LYS A 138 8.42 8.93 -0.66
C LYS A 138 8.15 7.46 -0.40
N TYR A 139 9.12 6.62 -0.69
CA TYR A 139 9.06 5.19 -0.39
C TYR A 139 9.42 4.95 1.07
N ILE A 140 8.61 4.17 1.75
CA ILE A 140 8.74 3.81 3.15
C ILE A 140 8.82 2.29 3.22
N SER A 141 10.03 1.75 3.42
CA SER A 141 10.27 0.30 3.51
C SER A 141 9.90 -0.27 4.87
N ARG A 142 9.93 0.53 5.94
CA ARG A 142 9.62 0.12 7.31
C ARG A 142 8.74 1.15 7.99
N LEU A 143 7.84 0.69 8.86
CA LEU A 143 6.92 1.57 9.60
C LEU A 143 7.65 2.58 10.49
N ASP A 144 8.82 2.24 11.01
CA ASP A 144 9.61 3.16 11.84
C ASP A 144 9.96 4.45 11.09
N TYR A 145 10.30 4.36 9.80
CA TYR A 145 10.52 5.56 8.97
C TYR A 145 9.23 6.35 8.72
N LEU A 146 8.07 5.67 8.71
CA LEU A 146 6.79 6.39 8.63
C LEU A 146 6.56 7.24 9.88
N TRP A 147 6.90 6.71 11.05
CA TRP A 147 6.73 7.40 12.33
C TRP A 147 7.65 8.61 12.52
N GLU A 148 8.66 8.75 11.71
CA GLU A 148 9.43 10.01 11.66
C GLU A 148 8.59 11.19 11.14
N HIS A 149 7.57 10.91 10.34
CA HIS A 149 6.74 11.89 9.66
C HIS A 149 5.32 11.98 10.22
N ILE A 150 4.76 10.86 10.61
CA ILE A 150 3.36 10.72 11.07
C ILE A 150 3.34 10.45 12.58
N ARG A 151 2.27 10.86 13.25
CA ARG A 151 2.07 10.58 14.68
C ARG A 151 1.54 9.15 14.84
N ARG A 152 2.30 8.30 15.54
CA ARG A 152 2.08 6.85 15.62
C ARG A 152 0.67 6.47 16.04
N HIS A 153 0.07 7.17 17.00
CA HIS A 153 -1.24 6.82 17.57
C HIS A 153 -2.45 7.50 16.89
N GLU A 154 -2.23 8.39 15.94
CA GLU A 154 -3.31 9.10 15.26
C GLU A 154 -3.74 8.43 13.94
N VAL A 155 -2.88 7.59 13.35
CA VAL A 155 -3.17 6.87 12.11
C VAL A 155 -3.28 5.39 12.41
N GLU A 156 -4.46 4.85 12.17
CA GLU A 156 -4.75 3.44 12.34
C GLU A 156 -4.06 2.63 11.24
N ILE A 157 -3.18 1.73 11.61
CA ILE A 157 -2.50 0.79 10.73
C ILE A 157 -3.11 -0.60 10.96
N PRO A 158 -3.60 -1.28 9.90
CA PRO A 158 -4.11 -2.65 10.05
C PRO A 158 -3.02 -3.63 10.48
N GLU A 159 -3.41 -4.64 11.26
CA GLU A 159 -2.53 -5.66 11.83
C GLU A 159 -1.66 -6.35 10.76
N PHE A 160 -2.24 -6.72 9.62
CA PHE A 160 -1.47 -7.36 8.54
C PHE A 160 -0.30 -6.49 7.98
N VAL A 161 -0.33 -5.18 8.22
CA VAL A 161 0.76 -4.27 7.82
C VAL A 161 1.87 -4.29 8.85
N THR A 162 1.51 -4.37 10.15
CA THR A 162 2.48 -4.52 11.24
C THR A 162 3.15 -5.89 11.21
N ASP A 163 2.38 -6.96 10.99
CA ASP A 163 2.91 -8.32 10.85
C ASP A 163 3.93 -8.40 9.71
N HIS A 164 3.58 -7.82 8.55
CA HIS A 164 4.51 -7.77 7.42
C HIS A 164 5.77 -6.95 7.73
N ASP A 165 5.64 -5.86 8.49
CA ASP A 165 6.77 -5.04 8.89
C ASP A 165 7.71 -5.81 9.84
N GLU A 166 7.15 -6.62 10.74
CA GLU A 166 7.91 -7.53 11.60
C GLU A 166 8.60 -8.64 10.79
N ASP A 167 7.90 -9.26 9.83
CA ASP A 167 8.49 -10.25 8.92
C ASP A 167 9.70 -9.68 8.14
N LEU A 168 9.67 -8.40 7.78
CA LEU A 168 10.78 -7.75 7.09
C LEU A 168 12.02 -7.55 7.98
N GLU A 169 11.90 -7.60 9.31
CA GLU A 169 13.07 -7.59 10.21
C GLU A 169 13.87 -8.88 10.03
N ASP A 170 13.20 -10.00 10.02
CA ASP A 170 13.85 -11.31 9.90
C ASP A 170 14.22 -11.64 8.44
N ARG A 171 13.50 -11.08 7.48
CA ARG A 171 13.63 -11.35 6.04
C ARG A 171 13.66 -10.08 5.18
N PRO A 172 14.70 -9.25 5.27
CA PRO A 172 14.75 -7.96 4.61
C PRO A 172 14.75 -8.05 3.07
N MET A 173 15.05 -9.21 2.50
CA MET A 173 15.09 -9.42 1.05
C MET A 173 13.70 -9.71 0.44
N MET A 174 12.65 -9.88 1.24
CA MET A 174 11.27 -10.05 0.76
C MET A 174 10.82 -8.86 -0.11
N ASP A 175 11.16 -7.64 0.28
CA ASP A 175 10.82 -6.41 -0.45
C ASP A 175 11.38 -6.39 -1.88
N TYR A 176 12.45 -7.14 -2.12
CA TYR A 176 13.09 -7.25 -3.43
C TYR A 176 12.62 -8.47 -4.23
N GLY A 177 11.69 -9.27 -3.69
CA GLY A 177 11.19 -10.49 -4.33
C GLY A 177 12.24 -11.62 -4.43
N ILE A 178 13.29 -11.57 -3.63
CA ILE A 178 14.36 -12.57 -3.59
C ILE A 178 14.02 -13.69 -2.62
N GLU A 179 13.24 -13.39 -1.58
CA GLU A 179 12.73 -14.37 -0.61
C GLU A 179 11.25 -14.64 -0.87
N SER A 180 10.83 -15.91 -0.69
CA SER A 180 9.45 -16.33 -0.85
C SER A 180 8.58 -15.85 0.32
N ASP A 181 7.35 -15.44 0.03
CA ASP A 181 6.32 -15.12 1.04
C ASP A 181 5.83 -16.36 1.83
N HIS A 182 6.26 -17.58 1.43
CA HIS A 182 5.89 -18.78 2.16
C HIS A 182 6.67 -18.85 3.47
N PRO A 183 5.99 -19.08 4.61
CA PRO A 183 6.67 -19.33 5.87
C PRO A 183 7.58 -20.53 5.68
N ARG A 184 8.86 -20.38 6.00
CA ARG A 184 9.76 -21.54 6.08
C ARG A 184 9.14 -22.50 7.09
N ALA A 185 8.74 -23.69 6.64
CA ALA A 185 8.47 -24.77 7.56
C ALA A 185 9.69 -24.86 8.48
N HIS A 186 9.51 -24.67 9.78
CA HIS A 186 10.55 -24.90 10.78
C HIS A 186 11.02 -26.32 10.56
N THR A 187 12.10 -26.48 9.84
CA THR A 187 12.84 -27.74 9.82
C THR A 187 13.38 -27.86 11.24
N ALA A 188 12.68 -28.67 12.05
CA ALA A 188 13.21 -29.10 13.34
C ALA A 188 14.62 -29.56 13.06
N ILE A 189 15.59 -28.88 13.65
CA ILE A 189 16.97 -29.32 13.67
C ILE A 189 16.94 -30.63 14.45
N MET A 190 16.85 -31.74 13.72
CA MET A 190 17.18 -33.02 14.30
C MET A 190 18.68 -32.99 14.59
N ASP A 191 19.02 -32.87 15.86
CA ASP A 191 20.33 -33.16 16.39
C ASP A 191 20.72 -34.58 15.96
N SER A 192 21.44 -34.66 14.85
CA SER A 192 22.11 -35.89 14.47
C SER A 192 23.42 -35.93 15.26
N PRO A 193 23.65 -36.98 16.09
CA PRO A 193 24.90 -37.07 16.83
C PRO A 193 26.05 -37.19 15.82
N VAL A 194 27.01 -36.28 15.93
CA VAL A 194 28.25 -36.32 15.16
C VAL A 194 29.00 -37.57 15.52
N SER A 195 29.00 -38.56 14.62
CA SER A 195 29.83 -39.75 14.72
C SER A 195 31.31 -39.36 14.48
N THR A 196 32.06 -39.33 15.55
CA THR A 196 33.53 -39.15 15.51
C THR A 196 34.14 -40.43 14.92
N TYR A 197 34.48 -40.39 13.63
CA TYR A 197 35.36 -41.38 13.04
C TYR A 197 36.78 -41.15 13.50
N SER A 198 37.25 -42.02 14.39
CA SER A 198 38.64 -42.14 14.78
C SER A 198 39.48 -42.60 13.60
N MET A 199 40.38 -41.78 13.10
CA MET A 199 41.45 -42.20 12.18
C MET A 199 42.48 -42.99 12.95
N ARG A 200 42.50 -44.32 12.73
CA ARG A 200 43.65 -45.14 13.09
C ARG A 200 44.72 -44.98 12.00
N CYS A 201 45.85 -44.44 12.38
CA CYS A 201 47.08 -44.50 11.62
C CYS A 201 47.55 -45.96 11.59
N ILE A 202 47.86 -46.47 10.40
CA ILE A 202 48.55 -47.75 10.19
C ILE A 202 50.00 -47.42 9.92
N SER A 203 50.84 -47.99 10.74
CA SER A 203 52.32 -47.99 10.58
C SER A 203 52.74 -48.93 9.45
#